data_ca60558307f8484838914e02eede660c
#
_entry.id   ca60558307f8484838914e02eede660c
#
_cell.length_a   1.000
_cell.length_b   1.000
_cell.length_c   1.000
_cell.angle_alpha   90.00
_cell.angle_beta   90.00
_cell.angle_gamma   90.00
#
_symmetry.space_group_name_H-M   'P 1'
#
loop_
_entity.id
_entity.type
_entity.pdbx_description
1 polymer ?
#
loop_
_entity_poly.entity_id
_entity_poly.type
_entity_poly.pdbx_seq_one_letter_code
_entity_poly.pdbx_strand_id
1 'polypeptide(L)'
;MRDYYKGMDISSLPELEERGVLFKDFDGSNMDPFDLMKKYGVNAVRLRLWNNPENVEEAKGYCDLEHTISMAKRIKEHDMSFMLDFHYSDFGADPGQQRKPKAWEKLNFDELKKAMYMFTRDTLLKLKENGVLPEIVQIGNEIRSGLLFPEGELPDYVHMVELVNAGISAARTVANADTMKVMIHLDQGGRYFYLKEWFEKSMEAGLLDFDLIGLSYYPFWHGTFMDLRDTLIKLISDYEKPIMIVETAHAWRRSKQGFIDESQERVAGIPATPEGQRRVLDFVNNITASLPNNMGLGVYYWEPLCVPNNSEGGWSENMGILDETGRVMESVHAFEFSRRQLRAKEAGKVYEPDIIKILEGERPVFPEKVPVLFFDGTLEKRDVVWQIPQDTWELGEYVISGEAQGIDLPVCCKVMVVKEIPQKENLIKNSNWESGFAQWEKEQSDASVWVQFFPEYEHPFPAPPINALRFEAPKNFVISISQQIEITKEGYYTLQVEYKGADTTNVEIDLFVKTADKLQETKIHPTEHAWDIYEVNMVWCKAQTVTVGIRISAPPIYGMMRKFSFFLEEMRE
;
A
#
# COMPACT_ATOMS: atom_id res chain seq x y z
N MET A 1 -18.75 -8.93 20.20
CA MET A 1 -18.02 -8.79 18.92
C MET A 1 -18.38 -9.96 18.00
N ARG A 2 -18.38 -9.78 16.70
CA ARG A 2 -18.59 -10.84 15.71
C ARG A 2 -17.38 -11.76 15.66
N ASP A 3 -17.56 -13.00 15.18
CA ASP A 3 -16.46 -13.94 14.95
C ASP A 3 -15.47 -13.40 13.93
N TYR A 4 -15.98 -12.75 12.86
CA TYR A 4 -15.20 -12.07 11.85
C TYR A 4 -16.02 -10.94 11.21
N TYR A 5 -15.41 -9.75 11.08
CA TYR A 5 -16.04 -8.60 10.45
C TYR A 5 -15.75 -8.59 8.95
N LYS A 6 -16.81 -8.64 8.16
CA LYS A 6 -16.80 -8.49 6.71
C LYS A 6 -17.43 -7.14 6.40
N GLY A 7 -16.59 -6.13 6.38
CA GLY A 7 -17.02 -4.75 6.46
C GLY A 7 -16.95 -3.99 5.13
N MET A 8 -17.69 -2.92 5.08
CA MET A 8 -17.63 -1.90 4.04
C MET A 8 -17.66 -0.51 4.67
N ASP A 9 -16.80 0.41 4.21
CA ASP A 9 -16.98 1.84 4.44
C ASP A 9 -17.90 2.37 3.33
N ILE A 10 -19.06 2.86 3.73
CA ILE A 10 -20.09 3.35 2.80
C ILE A 10 -20.51 4.77 3.16
N SER A 11 -19.58 5.56 3.63
CA SER A 11 -19.84 6.92 4.10
C SER A 11 -20.39 7.84 3.01
N SER A 12 -20.10 7.56 1.74
CA SER A 12 -20.66 8.29 0.58
C SER A 12 -22.08 7.85 0.19
N LEU A 13 -22.65 6.81 0.80
CA LEU A 13 -23.97 6.30 0.40
C LEU A 13 -25.07 7.35 0.39
N PRO A 14 -25.20 8.26 1.39
CA PRO A 14 -26.23 9.31 1.34
C PRO A 14 -26.13 10.20 0.10
N GLU A 15 -24.91 10.57 -0.30
CA GLU A 15 -24.68 11.35 -1.53
C GLU A 15 -25.06 10.56 -2.78
N LEU A 16 -24.71 9.28 -2.85
CA LEU A 16 -25.04 8.42 -3.99
C LEU A 16 -26.55 8.25 -4.14
N GLU A 17 -27.27 8.06 -3.04
CA GLU A 17 -28.73 7.95 -3.02
C GLU A 17 -29.39 9.26 -3.45
N GLU A 18 -28.94 10.43 -2.99
CA GLU A 18 -29.43 11.72 -3.41
C GLU A 18 -29.19 12.00 -4.90
N ARG A 19 -28.08 11.53 -5.43
CA ARG A 19 -27.77 11.57 -6.88
C ARG A 19 -28.62 10.59 -7.69
N GLY A 20 -29.45 9.76 -7.06
CA GLY A 20 -30.31 8.78 -7.71
C GLY A 20 -29.59 7.54 -8.24
N VAL A 21 -28.45 7.19 -7.67
CA VAL A 21 -27.74 5.94 -8.00
C VAL A 21 -28.63 4.75 -7.64
N LEU A 22 -28.80 3.83 -8.60
CA LEU A 22 -29.55 2.60 -8.41
C LEU A 22 -28.57 1.45 -8.16
N PHE A 23 -28.79 0.72 -7.07
CA PHE A 23 -28.00 -0.45 -6.70
C PHE A 23 -28.70 -1.71 -7.23
N LYS A 24 -27.99 -2.52 -8.00
CA LYS A 24 -28.56 -3.67 -8.71
C LYS A 24 -27.82 -4.93 -8.41
N ASP A 25 -28.60 -6.00 -8.30
CA ASP A 25 -28.09 -7.36 -8.26
C ASP A 25 -27.62 -7.85 -9.63
N PHE A 26 -27.02 -9.04 -9.71
CA PHE A 26 -26.53 -9.67 -10.96
C PHE A 26 -27.63 -9.83 -12.02
N ASP A 27 -28.88 -10.06 -11.62
CA ASP A 27 -30.02 -10.15 -12.53
C ASP A 27 -30.55 -8.79 -13.03
N GLY A 28 -29.95 -7.69 -12.56
CA GLY A 28 -30.34 -6.33 -12.88
C GLY A 28 -31.51 -5.77 -12.06
N SER A 29 -32.04 -6.53 -11.10
CA SER A 29 -33.09 -6.06 -10.20
C SER A 29 -32.55 -4.99 -9.24
N ASN A 30 -33.30 -3.91 -9.04
CA ASN A 30 -32.97 -2.89 -8.04
C ASN A 30 -33.16 -3.45 -6.64
N MET A 31 -32.24 -3.13 -5.74
CA MET A 31 -32.26 -3.56 -4.35
C MET A 31 -31.82 -2.40 -3.43
N ASP A 32 -32.33 -2.37 -2.20
CA ASP A 32 -31.78 -1.51 -1.16
C ASP A 32 -30.29 -1.86 -0.94
N PRO A 33 -29.39 -0.88 -0.82
CA PRO A 33 -27.95 -1.15 -0.69
C PRO A 33 -27.59 -2.00 0.54
N PHE A 34 -28.30 -1.85 1.67
CA PHE A 34 -28.07 -2.68 2.86
C PHE A 34 -28.54 -4.12 2.67
N ASP A 35 -29.69 -4.33 2.01
CA ASP A 35 -30.17 -5.66 1.65
C ASP A 35 -29.23 -6.34 0.68
N LEU A 36 -28.72 -5.59 -0.32
CA LEU A 36 -27.75 -6.07 -1.29
C LEU A 36 -26.46 -6.51 -0.62
N MET A 37 -25.86 -5.68 0.23
CA MET A 37 -24.67 -6.00 1.00
C MET A 37 -24.87 -7.23 1.91
N LYS A 38 -26.00 -7.27 2.64
CA LYS A 38 -26.34 -8.38 3.53
C LYS A 38 -26.51 -9.69 2.76
N LYS A 39 -27.11 -9.67 1.59
CA LYS A 39 -27.27 -10.82 0.70
C LYS A 39 -25.93 -11.52 0.40
N TYR A 40 -24.88 -10.73 0.19
CA TYR A 40 -23.53 -11.22 -0.09
C TYR A 40 -22.65 -11.40 1.17
N GLY A 41 -23.25 -11.30 2.35
CA GLY A 41 -22.61 -11.67 3.59
C GLY A 41 -21.87 -10.55 4.31
N VAL A 42 -21.97 -9.29 3.87
CA VAL A 42 -21.49 -8.13 4.62
C VAL A 42 -22.24 -8.08 5.97
N ASN A 43 -21.49 -7.86 7.05
CA ASN A 43 -22.02 -7.88 8.40
C ASN A 43 -21.58 -6.71 9.27
N ALA A 44 -20.83 -5.79 8.68
CA ALA A 44 -20.28 -4.62 9.38
C ALA A 44 -20.17 -3.42 8.43
N VAL A 45 -20.38 -2.24 8.97
CA VAL A 45 -20.26 -0.96 8.27
C VAL A 45 -19.36 -0.02 9.05
N ARG A 46 -18.44 0.62 8.36
CA ARG A 46 -17.63 1.74 8.84
C ARG A 46 -18.19 3.04 8.26
N LEU A 47 -18.29 4.07 9.10
CA LEU A 47 -18.64 5.42 8.69
C LEU A 47 -17.59 6.39 9.21
N ARG A 48 -17.08 7.24 8.33
CA ARG A 48 -16.26 8.39 8.72
C ARG A 48 -17.15 9.55 9.18
N LEU A 49 -16.63 10.31 10.13
CA LEU A 49 -17.29 11.49 10.65
C LEU A 49 -16.38 12.71 10.53
N TRP A 50 -16.91 13.77 9.91
CA TRP A 50 -16.28 15.08 9.83
C TRP A 50 -16.92 16.06 10.82
N ASN A 51 -16.17 17.09 11.23
CA ASN A 51 -16.64 18.02 12.25
C ASN A 51 -17.75 18.93 11.76
N ASN A 52 -17.50 19.65 10.68
CA ASN A 52 -18.49 20.48 10.02
C ASN A 52 -18.23 20.53 8.50
N PRO A 53 -18.69 19.52 7.76
CA PRO A 53 -18.44 19.40 6.33
C PRO A 53 -19.06 20.51 5.48
N GLU A 54 -20.01 21.29 6.00
CA GLU A 54 -20.55 22.46 5.30
C GLU A 54 -19.50 23.56 5.08
N ASN A 55 -18.38 23.53 5.82
CA ASN A 55 -17.28 24.46 5.63
C ASN A 55 -16.44 24.19 4.37
N VAL A 56 -16.60 23.02 3.74
CA VAL A 56 -15.78 22.55 2.63
C VAL A 56 -16.68 22.19 1.46
N GLU A 57 -16.48 22.82 0.31
CA GLU A 57 -17.33 22.65 -0.87
C GLU A 57 -17.34 21.21 -1.37
N GLU A 58 -16.17 20.56 -1.37
CA GLU A 58 -16.00 19.16 -1.80
C GLU A 58 -16.73 18.16 -0.90
N ALA A 59 -16.95 18.50 0.36
CA ALA A 59 -17.66 17.65 1.33
C ALA A 59 -19.19 17.68 1.13
N LYS A 60 -19.72 18.73 0.50
CA LYS A 60 -21.15 18.91 0.18
C LYS A 60 -22.09 18.74 1.39
N GLY A 61 -21.56 18.88 2.62
CA GLY A 61 -22.32 18.69 3.87
C GLY A 61 -22.49 17.24 4.31
N TYR A 62 -22.00 16.23 3.56
CA TYR A 62 -22.10 14.82 3.96
C TYR A 62 -21.07 14.44 5.02
N CYS A 63 -21.24 13.26 5.61
CA CYS A 63 -20.40 12.74 6.71
C CYS A 63 -20.45 13.58 7.98
N ASP A 64 -21.50 14.35 8.20
CA ASP A 64 -21.81 15.02 9.46
C ASP A 64 -22.48 14.08 10.47
N LEU A 65 -22.77 14.58 11.67
CA LEU A 65 -23.40 13.78 12.73
C LEU A 65 -24.83 13.34 12.39
N GLU A 66 -25.62 14.17 11.72
CA GLU A 66 -27.03 13.86 11.40
C GLU A 66 -27.10 12.74 10.34
N HIS A 67 -26.31 12.83 9.28
CA HIS A 67 -26.18 11.74 8.30
C HIS A 67 -25.65 10.47 8.96
N THR A 68 -24.65 10.58 9.83
CA THR A 68 -24.09 9.44 10.59
C THR A 68 -25.15 8.77 11.45
N ILE A 69 -25.98 9.52 12.19
CA ILE A 69 -27.08 8.95 13.00
C ILE A 69 -28.10 8.23 12.11
N SER A 70 -28.48 8.84 10.99
CA SER A 70 -29.42 8.24 10.03
C SER A 70 -28.88 6.90 9.49
N MET A 71 -27.63 6.89 9.04
CA MET A 71 -26.96 5.68 8.55
C MET A 71 -26.81 4.62 9.65
N ALA A 72 -26.44 5.03 10.88
CA ALA A 72 -26.29 4.10 12.00
C ALA A 72 -27.61 3.42 12.39
N LYS A 73 -28.75 4.09 12.23
CA LYS A 73 -30.08 3.45 12.40
C LYS A 73 -30.32 2.37 11.36
N ARG A 74 -30.02 2.63 10.09
CA ARG A 74 -30.13 1.65 9.00
C ARG A 74 -29.18 0.45 9.23
N ILE A 75 -27.94 0.69 9.68
CA ILE A 75 -26.98 -0.35 10.04
C ILE A 75 -27.58 -1.28 11.10
N LYS A 76 -28.17 -0.70 12.15
CA LYS A 76 -28.79 -1.46 13.24
C LYS A 76 -30.03 -2.23 12.78
N GLU A 77 -30.90 -1.64 11.94
CA GLU A 77 -32.09 -2.29 11.37
C GLU A 77 -31.73 -3.54 10.57
N HIS A 78 -30.55 -3.56 9.94
CA HIS A 78 -30.05 -4.71 9.17
C HIS A 78 -29.19 -5.68 9.99
N ASP A 79 -29.10 -5.51 11.33
CA ASP A 79 -28.28 -6.33 12.23
C ASP A 79 -26.81 -6.37 11.82
N MET A 80 -26.26 -5.25 11.38
CA MET A 80 -24.84 -5.08 11.06
C MET A 80 -24.10 -4.40 12.22
N SER A 81 -22.82 -4.69 12.37
CA SER A 81 -21.94 -4.00 13.33
C SER A 81 -21.58 -2.61 12.82
N PHE A 82 -21.48 -1.65 13.72
CA PHE A 82 -21.16 -0.27 13.41
C PHE A 82 -19.79 0.12 13.95
N MET A 83 -18.91 0.62 13.07
CA MET A 83 -17.64 1.27 13.39
C MET A 83 -17.71 2.75 13.00
N LEU A 84 -17.36 3.63 13.94
CA LEU A 84 -17.27 5.06 13.70
C LEU A 84 -15.81 5.49 13.61
N ASP A 85 -15.48 6.26 12.59
CA ASP A 85 -14.15 6.81 12.34
C ASP A 85 -14.15 8.35 12.47
N PHE A 86 -13.48 8.85 13.51
CA PHE A 86 -13.32 10.29 13.71
C PHE A 86 -12.16 10.82 12.90
N HIS A 87 -12.41 11.66 11.91
CA HIS A 87 -11.35 12.35 11.15
C HIS A 87 -10.79 13.59 11.86
N TYR A 88 -11.55 14.20 12.78
CA TYR A 88 -11.18 15.45 13.43
C TYR A 88 -10.83 16.59 12.46
N SER A 89 -11.55 16.65 11.37
CA SER A 89 -11.41 17.61 10.28
C SER A 89 -12.79 17.93 9.71
N ASP A 90 -12.92 19.01 8.96
CA ASP A 90 -14.16 19.34 8.22
C ASP A 90 -14.25 18.57 6.90
N PHE A 91 -13.21 17.81 6.54
CA PHE A 91 -13.12 16.98 5.34
C PHE A 91 -12.24 15.74 5.60
N GLY A 92 -11.98 14.95 4.54
CA GLY A 92 -11.11 13.77 4.63
C GLY A 92 -9.74 14.07 5.24
N ALA A 93 -9.35 13.29 6.25
CA ALA A 93 -8.02 13.31 6.82
C ALA A 93 -7.27 12.06 6.37
N ASP A 94 -6.00 12.22 5.98
CA ASP A 94 -5.07 11.18 5.57
C ASP A 94 -3.64 11.56 5.99
N PRO A 95 -2.61 10.71 5.80
CA PRO A 95 -1.25 11.04 6.24
C PRO A 95 -0.66 12.32 5.64
N GLY A 96 -1.17 12.79 4.50
CA GLY A 96 -0.74 14.03 3.84
C GLY A 96 -1.54 15.26 4.28
N GLN A 97 -2.69 15.09 4.93
CA GLN A 97 -3.58 16.18 5.31
C GLN A 97 -4.40 15.88 6.57
N GLN A 98 -3.94 16.40 7.68
CA GLN A 98 -4.57 16.29 9.00
C GLN A 98 -5.03 17.68 9.48
N ARG A 99 -5.83 18.35 8.64
CA ARG A 99 -6.23 19.75 8.86
C ARG A 99 -7.19 19.87 10.04
N LYS A 100 -6.95 20.86 10.92
CA LYS A 100 -7.91 21.22 11.97
C LYS A 100 -9.26 21.67 11.36
N PRO A 101 -10.36 21.34 12.02
CA PRO A 101 -11.64 22.00 11.70
C PRO A 101 -11.53 23.53 11.77
N LYS A 102 -12.18 24.22 10.88
CA LYS A 102 -12.20 25.69 10.85
C LYS A 102 -12.54 26.33 12.20
N ALA A 103 -13.45 25.69 12.94
CA ALA A 103 -13.83 26.15 14.28
C ALA A 103 -12.69 26.04 15.30
N TRP A 104 -11.65 25.23 15.04
CA TRP A 104 -10.54 24.98 15.96
C TRP A 104 -9.23 25.66 15.54
N GLU A 105 -9.18 26.32 14.40
CA GLU A 105 -7.95 26.92 13.86
C GLU A 105 -7.26 27.93 14.83
N LYS A 106 -8.06 28.64 15.65
CA LYS A 106 -7.55 29.69 16.56
C LYS A 106 -7.36 29.22 17.99
N LEU A 107 -7.64 27.95 18.30
CA LEU A 107 -7.50 27.41 19.64
C LEU A 107 -6.02 27.23 19.97
N ASN A 108 -5.63 27.55 21.20
CA ASN A 108 -4.35 27.11 21.73
C ASN A 108 -4.37 25.59 22.00
N PHE A 109 -3.23 25.01 22.33
CA PHE A 109 -3.10 23.56 22.48
C PHE A 109 -4.04 22.95 23.54
N ASP A 110 -4.18 23.60 24.70
CA ASP A 110 -5.06 23.13 25.78
C ASP A 110 -6.53 23.24 25.40
N GLU A 111 -6.90 24.30 24.71
CA GLU A 111 -8.24 24.47 24.15
C GLU A 111 -8.53 23.45 23.06
N LEU A 112 -7.54 23.13 22.21
CA LEU A 112 -7.65 22.12 21.15
C LEU A 112 -7.86 20.73 21.73
N LYS A 113 -7.10 20.33 22.75
CA LYS A 113 -7.33 19.06 23.48
C LYS A 113 -8.74 18.97 24.04
N LYS A 114 -9.19 20.07 24.67
CA LYS A 114 -10.54 20.13 25.23
C LYS A 114 -11.62 20.05 24.12
N ALA A 115 -11.42 20.74 23.01
CA ALA A 115 -12.35 20.69 21.87
C ALA A 115 -12.44 19.27 21.30
N MET A 116 -11.33 18.58 21.10
CA MET A 116 -11.29 17.19 20.66
C MET A 116 -12.00 16.25 21.64
N TYR A 117 -11.72 16.39 22.95
CA TYR A 117 -12.42 15.62 24.00
C TYR A 117 -13.93 15.84 23.96
N MET A 118 -14.36 17.09 23.93
CA MET A 118 -15.80 17.45 23.93
C MET A 118 -16.50 16.94 22.68
N PHE A 119 -15.91 17.14 21.50
CA PHE A 119 -16.48 16.67 20.23
C PHE A 119 -16.65 15.14 20.24
N THR A 120 -15.64 14.40 20.65
CA THR A 120 -15.71 12.93 20.72
C THR A 120 -16.79 12.48 21.70
N ARG A 121 -16.77 13.04 22.93
CA ARG A 121 -17.74 12.68 23.96
C ARG A 121 -19.19 13.00 23.53
N ASP A 122 -19.41 14.22 23.06
CA ASP A 122 -20.77 14.70 22.76
C ASP A 122 -21.35 13.99 21.55
N THR A 123 -20.54 13.69 20.54
CA THR A 123 -20.92 12.82 19.41
C THR A 123 -21.34 11.44 19.89
N LEU A 124 -20.54 10.78 20.69
CA LEU A 124 -20.84 9.44 21.19
C LEU A 124 -22.07 9.41 22.13
N LEU A 125 -22.25 10.45 22.95
CA LEU A 125 -23.47 10.61 23.76
C LEU A 125 -24.69 10.75 22.87
N LYS A 126 -24.61 11.55 21.81
CA LYS A 126 -25.72 11.73 20.86
C LYS A 126 -26.08 10.45 20.13
N LEU A 127 -25.09 9.66 19.70
CA LEU A 127 -25.30 8.34 19.11
C LEU A 127 -25.94 7.37 20.12
N LYS A 128 -25.48 7.39 21.39
CA LYS A 128 -26.05 6.57 22.48
C LYS A 128 -27.51 6.95 22.77
N GLU A 129 -27.85 8.23 22.83
CA GLU A 129 -29.21 8.74 23.00
C GLU A 129 -30.14 8.27 21.87
N ASN A 130 -29.63 8.17 20.64
CA ASN A 130 -30.36 7.62 19.50
C ASN A 130 -30.37 6.08 19.45
N GLY A 131 -29.75 5.40 20.41
CA GLY A 131 -29.69 3.95 20.49
C GLY A 131 -28.78 3.29 19.45
N VAL A 132 -27.82 4.03 18.89
CA VAL A 132 -26.93 3.60 17.80
C VAL A 132 -25.44 3.82 18.16
N LEU A 133 -25.08 3.56 19.42
CA LEU A 133 -23.67 3.61 19.85
C LEU A 133 -22.84 2.64 19.01
N PRO A 134 -21.68 3.06 18.46
CA PRO A 134 -20.81 2.17 17.70
C PRO A 134 -20.19 1.06 18.60
N GLU A 135 -19.94 -0.12 18.03
CA GLU A 135 -19.20 -1.18 18.69
C GLU A 135 -17.70 -0.90 18.70
N ILE A 136 -17.21 -0.16 17.71
CA ILE A 136 -15.80 0.22 17.55
C ILE A 136 -15.74 1.70 17.18
N VAL A 137 -14.81 2.41 17.79
CA VAL A 137 -14.52 3.81 17.47
C VAL A 137 -13.04 3.98 17.15
N GLN A 138 -12.76 4.62 16.01
CA GLN A 138 -11.41 5.02 15.62
C GLN A 138 -11.14 6.45 16.11
N ILE A 139 -10.01 6.64 16.78
CA ILE A 139 -9.54 7.95 17.25
C ILE A 139 -8.50 8.48 16.26
N GLY A 140 -9.02 9.20 15.26
CA GLY A 140 -8.25 9.67 14.10
C GLY A 140 -8.20 8.66 12.96
N ASN A 141 -8.09 9.18 11.74
CA ASN A 141 -7.91 8.42 10.52
C ASN A 141 -6.48 8.51 10.01
N GLU A 142 -5.81 7.36 9.83
CA GLU A 142 -4.45 7.26 9.26
C GLU A 142 -3.43 8.23 9.88
N ILE A 143 -3.37 8.27 11.20
CA ILE A 143 -2.60 9.26 11.98
C ILE A 143 -1.08 8.97 12.04
N ARG A 144 -0.52 8.32 11.01
CA ARG A 144 0.92 8.01 10.96
C ARG A 144 1.80 9.26 11.00
N SER A 145 1.38 10.34 10.38
CA SER A 145 2.08 11.65 10.41
C SER A 145 1.61 12.58 11.54
N GLY A 146 0.71 12.10 12.40
CA GLY A 146 0.07 12.88 13.45
C GLY A 146 -1.39 13.21 13.11
N LEU A 147 -1.98 14.19 13.83
CA LEU A 147 -3.33 14.69 13.60
C LEU A 147 -3.44 16.17 14.01
N LEU A 148 -4.47 16.87 13.50
CA LEU A 148 -4.76 18.28 13.86
C LEU A 148 -3.56 19.22 13.68
N PHE A 149 -2.97 19.18 12.47
CA PHE A 149 -1.79 19.98 12.13
C PHE A 149 -1.98 21.49 12.35
N PRO A 150 -0.90 22.21 12.76
CA PRO A 150 0.46 21.70 13.05
C PRO A 150 0.64 21.17 14.48
N GLU A 151 -0.32 21.32 15.41
CA GLU A 151 -0.11 21.05 16.83
C GLU A 151 0.20 19.58 17.16
N GLY A 152 -0.43 18.65 16.47
CA GLY A 152 -0.19 17.20 16.62
C GLY A 152 0.60 16.60 15.47
N GLU A 153 1.32 17.42 14.69
CA GLU A 153 2.15 16.95 13.58
C GLU A 153 3.45 16.33 14.08
N LEU A 154 3.80 15.16 13.54
CA LEU A 154 5.07 14.53 13.87
C LEU A 154 6.25 15.30 13.22
N PRO A 155 7.42 15.35 13.90
CA PRO A 155 7.90 14.41 14.94
C PRO A 155 7.54 14.74 16.39
N ASP A 156 6.57 15.62 16.68
CA ASP A 156 6.16 15.91 18.06
C ASP A 156 5.19 14.84 18.60
N TYR A 157 5.75 13.72 19.05
CA TYR A 157 4.96 12.61 19.62
C TYR A 157 4.25 13.01 20.92
N VAL A 158 4.78 13.97 21.70
CA VAL A 158 4.16 14.36 22.98
C VAL A 158 2.82 15.04 22.72
N HIS A 159 2.80 16.06 21.87
CA HIS A 159 1.55 16.75 21.54
C HIS A 159 0.57 15.85 20.80
N MET A 160 1.04 15.06 19.85
CA MET A 160 0.21 14.10 19.12
C MET A 160 -0.48 13.13 20.09
N VAL A 161 0.27 12.52 21.02
CA VAL A 161 -0.26 11.56 21.99
C VAL A 161 -1.21 12.22 22.99
N GLU A 162 -0.97 13.45 23.42
CA GLU A 162 -1.92 14.18 24.30
C GLU A 162 -3.28 14.41 23.60
N LEU A 163 -3.28 14.71 22.30
CA LEU A 163 -4.50 14.82 21.50
C LEU A 163 -5.21 13.48 21.38
N VAL A 164 -4.51 12.41 20.97
CA VAL A 164 -5.08 11.07 20.88
C VAL A 164 -5.67 10.61 22.21
N ASN A 165 -4.95 10.85 23.31
CA ASN A 165 -5.41 10.53 24.66
C ASN A 165 -6.67 11.29 25.06
N ALA A 166 -6.86 12.51 24.59
CA ALA A 166 -8.10 13.25 24.80
C ALA A 166 -9.29 12.53 24.14
N GLY A 167 -9.14 12.03 22.91
CA GLY A 167 -10.14 11.24 22.23
C GLY A 167 -10.42 9.90 22.93
N ILE A 168 -9.38 9.14 23.30
CA ILE A 168 -9.51 7.86 24.03
C ILE A 168 -10.27 8.09 25.35
N SER A 169 -9.85 9.10 26.14
CA SER A 169 -10.48 9.42 27.42
C SER A 169 -11.96 9.79 27.26
N ALA A 170 -12.29 10.57 26.22
CA ALA A 170 -13.66 10.93 25.91
C ALA A 170 -14.51 9.68 25.60
N ALA A 171 -14.03 8.78 24.75
CA ALA A 171 -14.69 7.54 24.41
C ALA A 171 -14.95 6.68 25.65
N ARG A 172 -13.95 6.52 26.54
CA ARG A 172 -14.05 5.76 27.79
C ARG A 172 -15.03 6.35 28.80
N THR A 173 -15.28 7.67 28.73
CA THR A 173 -16.31 8.30 29.60
C THR A 173 -17.73 7.90 29.18
N VAL A 174 -17.97 7.61 27.92
CA VAL A 174 -19.29 7.25 27.36
C VAL A 174 -19.59 5.77 27.49
N ALA A 175 -18.59 4.91 27.26
CA ALA A 175 -18.71 3.46 27.34
C ALA A 175 -17.38 2.79 27.72
N ASN A 176 -17.48 1.66 28.43
CA ASN A 176 -16.32 0.84 28.77
C ASN A 176 -15.89 -0.04 27.56
N ALA A 177 -14.73 -0.70 27.70
CA ALA A 177 -14.16 -1.54 26.66
C ALA A 177 -15.00 -2.79 26.31
N ASP A 178 -15.89 -3.24 27.18
CA ASP A 178 -16.79 -4.37 26.89
C ASP A 178 -17.91 -3.96 25.93
N THR A 179 -18.33 -2.70 26.00
CA THR A 179 -19.42 -2.15 25.20
C THR A 179 -18.94 -1.54 23.90
N MET A 180 -17.80 -0.82 23.93
CA MET A 180 -17.25 -0.10 22.77
C MET A 180 -15.74 -0.19 22.79
N LYS A 181 -15.16 -0.72 21.72
CA LYS A 181 -13.71 -0.82 21.53
C LYS A 181 -13.15 0.48 20.97
N VAL A 182 -11.98 0.86 21.44
CA VAL A 182 -11.21 1.99 20.91
C VAL A 182 -10.10 1.46 20.01
N MET A 183 -10.00 2.00 18.81
CA MET A 183 -9.02 1.63 17.79
C MET A 183 -8.09 2.79 17.48
N ILE A 184 -6.81 2.48 17.30
CA ILE A 184 -5.83 3.36 16.65
C ILE A 184 -5.68 2.92 15.21
N HIS A 185 -5.82 3.85 14.26
CA HIS A 185 -5.77 3.58 12.84
C HIS A 185 -4.54 4.23 12.18
N LEU A 186 -3.74 3.39 11.53
CA LEU A 186 -2.56 3.80 10.75
C LEU A 186 -2.65 3.25 9.33
N ASP A 187 -2.02 3.94 8.39
CA ASP A 187 -1.76 3.41 7.05
C ASP A 187 -0.52 2.48 7.05
N GLN A 188 -0.06 2.03 5.88
CA GLN A 188 1.16 1.22 5.70
C GLN A 188 1.09 -0.20 6.27
N GLY A 189 -0.03 -0.89 6.12
CA GLY A 189 -0.28 -2.21 6.71
C GLY A 189 0.76 -3.31 6.40
N GLY A 190 1.54 -3.19 5.33
CA GLY A 190 2.66 -4.09 5.01
C GLY A 190 4.05 -3.55 5.40
N ARG A 191 4.14 -2.47 6.18
CA ARG A 191 5.41 -1.80 6.50
C ARG A 191 5.69 -1.80 8.00
N TYR A 192 6.05 -2.97 8.54
CA TYR A 192 6.23 -3.20 9.96
C TYR A 192 7.08 -2.16 10.69
N PHE A 193 8.23 -1.75 10.13
CA PHE A 193 9.14 -0.84 10.83
C PHE A 193 8.56 0.55 11.08
N TYR A 194 7.75 1.06 10.16
CA TYR A 194 7.03 2.33 10.35
C TYR A 194 6.02 2.24 11.48
N LEU A 195 5.23 1.17 11.47
CA LEU A 195 4.21 0.93 12.47
C LEU A 195 4.83 0.70 13.85
N LYS A 196 5.91 -0.08 13.90
CA LYS A 196 6.67 -0.31 15.13
C LYS A 196 7.20 1.01 15.71
N GLU A 197 7.90 1.81 14.90
CA GLU A 197 8.45 3.10 15.34
C GLU A 197 7.35 4.02 15.88
N TRP A 198 6.21 4.09 15.19
CA TRP A 198 5.08 4.91 15.62
C TRP A 198 4.55 4.46 16.98
N PHE A 199 4.31 3.16 17.17
CA PHE A 199 3.79 2.64 18.43
C PHE A 199 4.81 2.78 19.57
N GLU A 200 6.08 2.45 19.34
CA GLU A 200 7.12 2.58 20.37
C GLU A 200 7.22 4.04 20.87
N LYS A 201 7.39 5.00 19.96
CA LYS A 201 7.48 6.42 20.32
C LYS A 201 6.20 6.97 20.95
N SER A 202 5.04 6.52 20.48
CA SER A 202 3.76 6.92 21.07
C SER A 202 3.59 6.37 22.50
N MET A 203 3.99 5.12 22.75
CA MET A 203 3.97 4.53 24.09
C MET A 203 4.96 5.22 25.02
N GLU A 204 6.16 5.55 24.55
CA GLU A 204 7.14 6.35 25.30
C GLU A 204 6.59 7.75 25.66
N ALA A 205 5.79 8.36 24.77
CA ALA A 205 5.12 9.63 25.01
C ALA A 205 3.86 9.51 25.89
N GLY A 206 3.49 8.30 26.32
CA GLY A 206 2.39 8.05 27.25
C GLY A 206 1.03 7.80 26.60
N LEU A 207 0.99 7.17 25.43
CA LEU A 207 -0.25 6.75 24.79
C LEU A 207 -1.06 5.86 25.75
N LEU A 208 -2.33 6.24 25.98
CA LEU A 208 -3.25 5.47 26.79
C LEU A 208 -3.61 4.12 26.15
N ASP A 209 -4.07 3.18 26.98
CA ASP A 209 -4.47 1.86 26.51
C ASP A 209 -5.67 1.94 25.56
N PHE A 210 -5.56 1.22 24.46
CA PHE A 210 -6.57 1.06 23.42
C PHE A 210 -6.81 -0.44 23.14
N ASP A 211 -7.88 -0.79 22.43
CA ASP A 211 -8.28 -2.18 22.29
C ASP A 211 -7.82 -2.84 20.99
N LEU A 212 -7.73 -2.09 19.89
CA LEU A 212 -7.58 -2.62 18.55
C LEU A 212 -6.56 -1.80 17.74
N ILE A 213 -5.81 -2.48 16.90
CA ILE A 213 -5.03 -1.85 15.83
C ILE A 213 -5.84 -1.93 14.53
N GLY A 214 -6.12 -0.79 13.92
CA GLY A 214 -6.67 -0.66 12.57
C GLY A 214 -5.59 -0.31 11.58
N LEU A 215 -5.58 -0.93 10.41
CA LEU A 215 -4.59 -0.66 9.36
C LEU A 215 -5.27 -0.47 8.01
N SER A 216 -4.82 0.52 7.23
CA SER A 216 -5.06 0.55 5.80
C SER A 216 -4.02 -0.31 5.09
N TYR A 217 -4.47 -1.16 4.17
CA TYR A 217 -3.60 -1.94 3.32
C TYR A 217 -4.09 -1.91 1.86
N TYR A 218 -3.27 -1.33 1.01
CA TYR A 218 -3.46 -1.31 -0.43
C TYR A 218 -2.22 -1.95 -1.08
N PRO A 219 -2.35 -3.08 -1.82
CA PRO A 219 -1.20 -3.83 -2.32
C PRO A 219 -0.34 -3.03 -3.31
N PHE A 220 -0.87 -1.98 -3.89
CA PHE A 220 -0.15 -1.08 -4.79
C PHE A 220 0.61 0.06 -4.08
N TRP A 221 0.48 0.19 -2.74
CA TRP A 221 1.20 1.19 -1.93
C TRP A 221 1.95 0.59 -0.74
N HIS A 222 1.34 -0.37 -0.06
CA HIS A 222 1.72 -0.75 1.29
C HIS A 222 2.51 -2.07 1.36
N GLY A 223 3.13 -2.50 0.26
CA GLY A 223 3.92 -3.72 0.20
C GLY A 223 3.15 -4.95 -0.27
N THR A 224 3.85 -6.09 -0.31
CA THR A 224 3.31 -7.36 -0.79
C THR A 224 2.33 -8.00 0.19
N PHE A 225 1.60 -9.02 -0.25
CA PHE A 225 0.78 -9.85 0.65
C PHE A 225 1.62 -10.60 1.71
N MET A 226 2.88 -10.93 1.38
CA MET A 226 3.83 -11.50 2.35
C MET A 226 4.22 -10.46 3.40
N ASP A 227 4.50 -9.22 2.99
CA ASP A 227 4.80 -8.12 3.91
C ASP A 227 3.62 -7.83 4.83
N LEU A 228 2.38 -7.84 4.30
CA LEU A 228 1.18 -7.73 5.12
C LEU A 228 1.15 -8.81 6.19
N ARG A 229 1.24 -10.08 5.78
CA ARG A 229 1.22 -11.21 6.71
C ARG A 229 2.27 -11.08 7.82
N ASP A 230 3.52 -10.82 7.43
CA ASP A 230 4.64 -10.74 8.37
C ASP A 230 4.52 -9.53 9.30
N THR A 231 4.03 -8.40 8.80
CA THR A 231 3.72 -7.21 9.60
C THR A 231 2.67 -7.51 10.65
N LEU A 232 1.54 -8.11 10.26
CA LEU A 232 0.44 -8.40 11.18
C LEU A 232 0.88 -9.39 12.28
N ILE A 233 1.65 -10.43 11.94
CA ILE A 233 2.17 -11.41 12.91
C ILE A 233 3.10 -10.72 13.91
N LYS A 234 4.01 -9.87 13.46
CA LYS A 234 4.96 -9.15 14.31
C LYS A 234 4.26 -8.14 15.23
N LEU A 235 3.29 -7.37 14.72
CA LEU A 235 2.52 -6.43 15.54
C LEU A 235 1.73 -7.14 16.63
N ILE A 236 1.14 -8.29 16.33
CA ILE A 236 0.46 -9.11 17.36
C ILE A 236 1.45 -9.60 18.41
N SER A 237 2.65 -10.04 17.99
CA SER A 237 3.69 -10.49 18.91
C SER A 237 4.21 -9.37 19.82
N ASP A 238 4.34 -8.15 19.29
CA ASP A 238 4.93 -7.02 20.01
C ASP A 238 3.93 -6.33 20.94
N TYR A 239 2.66 -6.23 20.54
CA TYR A 239 1.66 -5.39 21.23
C TYR A 239 0.50 -6.18 21.83
N GLU A 240 0.36 -7.47 21.55
CA GLU A 240 -0.72 -8.34 22.03
C GLU A 240 -2.14 -7.76 21.79
N LYS A 241 -2.30 -6.96 20.69
CA LYS A 241 -3.57 -6.36 20.30
C LYS A 241 -4.18 -7.06 19.09
N PRO A 242 -5.50 -7.29 19.07
CA PRO A 242 -6.18 -7.72 17.86
C PRO A 242 -6.08 -6.67 16.76
N ILE A 243 -6.07 -7.13 15.51
CA ILE A 243 -5.86 -6.28 14.33
C ILE A 243 -7.05 -6.41 13.37
N MET A 244 -7.39 -5.31 12.72
CA MET A 244 -8.34 -5.26 11.61
C MET A 244 -7.71 -4.51 10.43
N ILE A 245 -7.96 -4.98 9.22
CA ILE A 245 -7.73 -4.16 8.03
C ILE A 245 -8.99 -3.34 7.80
N VAL A 246 -8.92 -2.05 8.12
CA VAL A 246 -10.08 -1.16 8.09
C VAL A 246 -10.25 -0.40 6.79
N GLU A 247 -9.22 -0.47 5.93
CA GLU A 247 -9.28 0.01 4.56
C GLU A 247 -8.48 -0.91 3.64
N THR A 248 -9.11 -1.34 2.56
CA THR A 248 -8.47 -1.97 1.40
C THR A 248 -9.35 -1.80 0.17
N ALA A 249 -8.75 -1.84 -0.99
CA ALA A 249 -9.46 -1.88 -2.27
C ALA A 249 -8.54 -2.31 -3.41
N HIS A 250 -9.12 -2.58 -4.56
CA HIS A 250 -8.41 -2.81 -5.81
C HIS A 250 -9.27 -2.39 -7.00
N ALA A 251 -8.64 -1.99 -8.10
CA ALA A 251 -9.37 -1.61 -9.30
C ALA A 251 -9.97 -2.83 -10.02
N TRP A 252 -11.15 -2.64 -10.60
CA TRP A 252 -11.81 -3.65 -11.43
C TRP A 252 -11.59 -3.46 -12.93
N ARG A 253 -11.02 -2.32 -13.33
CA ARG A 253 -10.62 -2.05 -14.71
C ARG A 253 -9.48 -1.04 -14.76
N ARG A 254 -8.70 -1.06 -15.84
CA ARG A 254 -7.79 0.05 -16.17
C ARG A 254 -8.60 1.24 -16.67
N SER A 255 -8.27 2.42 -16.22
CA SER A 255 -8.83 3.67 -16.70
C SER A 255 -7.80 4.78 -16.65
N LYS A 256 -7.77 5.64 -17.68
CA LYS A 256 -6.90 6.83 -17.68
C LYS A 256 -7.36 7.91 -16.68
N GLN A 257 -8.60 7.84 -16.27
CA GLN A 257 -9.21 8.75 -15.27
C GLN A 257 -9.34 8.08 -13.91
N GLY A 258 -9.02 6.79 -13.83
CA GLY A 258 -9.14 5.99 -12.62
C GLY A 258 -7.97 6.21 -11.67
N PHE A 259 -8.13 5.65 -10.49
CA PHE A 259 -7.20 5.83 -9.38
C PHE A 259 -5.95 4.94 -9.49
N ILE A 260 -6.08 3.75 -10.08
CA ILE A 260 -4.96 2.83 -10.31
C ILE A 260 -4.57 2.86 -11.79
N ASP A 261 -3.33 3.22 -12.05
CA ASP A 261 -2.70 3.12 -13.36
C ASP A 261 -2.00 1.76 -13.59
N GLU A 262 -1.37 1.61 -14.76
CA GLU A 262 -0.67 0.37 -15.11
C GLU A 262 0.54 0.09 -14.19
N SER A 263 1.21 1.12 -13.67
CA SER A 263 2.36 0.96 -12.80
C SER A 263 1.95 0.42 -11.43
N GLN A 264 0.87 0.94 -10.87
CA GLN A 264 0.31 0.50 -9.61
C GLN A 264 -0.27 -0.92 -9.71
N GLU A 265 -0.94 -1.27 -10.82
CA GLU A 265 -1.37 -2.65 -11.10
C GLU A 265 -0.17 -3.61 -11.12
N ARG A 266 0.94 -3.22 -11.75
CA ARG A 266 2.17 -4.00 -11.79
C ARG A 266 2.76 -4.20 -10.38
N VAL A 267 2.76 -3.17 -9.54
CA VAL A 267 3.23 -3.25 -8.15
C VAL A 267 2.34 -4.20 -7.34
N ALA A 268 1.03 -4.10 -7.44
CA ALA A 268 0.09 -5.02 -6.80
C ALA A 268 0.29 -6.47 -7.29
N GLY A 269 0.71 -6.63 -8.54
CA GLY A 269 0.93 -7.93 -9.16
C GLY A 269 -0.36 -8.74 -9.37
N ILE A 270 -1.51 -8.07 -9.32
CA ILE A 270 -2.85 -8.62 -9.57
C ILE A 270 -3.52 -7.72 -10.62
N PRO A 271 -4.09 -8.29 -11.71
CA PRO A 271 -4.73 -7.50 -12.75
C PRO A 271 -5.91 -6.65 -12.23
N ALA A 272 -6.09 -5.47 -12.82
CA ALA A 272 -7.27 -4.64 -12.61
C ALA A 272 -8.45 -5.21 -13.42
N THR A 273 -9.10 -6.22 -12.85
CA THR A 273 -10.32 -6.88 -13.36
C THR A 273 -11.24 -7.22 -12.18
N PRO A 274 -12.55 -7.50 -12.40
CA PRO A 274 -13.43 -7.92 -11.31
C PRO A 274 -12.91 -9.17 -10.55
N GLU A 275 -12.32 -10.13 -11.26
CA GLU A 275 -11.71 -11.31 -10.66
C GLU A 275 -10.43 -10.97 -9.90
N GLY A 276 -9.62 -10.03 -10.42
CA GLY A 276 -8.44 -9.50 -9.73
C GLY A 276 -8.81 -8.77 -8.46
N GLN A 277 -9.83 -7.93 -8.50
CA GLN A 277 -10.39 -7.24 -7.33
C GLN A 277 -10.85 -8.25 -6.26
N ARG A 278 -11.60 -9.29 -6.66
CA ARG A 278 -11.98 -10.39 -5.76
C ARG A 278 -10.76 -11.09 -5.17
N ARG A 279 -9.76 -11.39 -5.99
CA ARG A 279 -8.54 -12.08 -5.55
C ARG A 279 -7.76 -11.28 -4.50
N VAL A 280 -7.66 -9.95 -4.65
CA VAL A 280 -7.06 -9.09 -3.62
C VAL A 280 -7.81 -9.21 -2.30
N LEU A 281 -9.14 -9.14 -2.32
CA LEU A 281 -9.96 -9.32 -1.11
C LEU A 281 -9.81 -10.72 -0.50
N ASP A 282 -9.76 -11.77 -1.33
CA ASP A 282 -9.53 -13.14 -0.87
C ASP A 282 -8.18 -13.24 -0.15
N PHE A 283 -7.10 -12.65 -0.69
CA PHE A 283 -5.80 -12.59 0.00
C PHE A 283 -5.91 -11.87 1.35
N VAL A 284 -6.41 -10.65 1.37
CA VAL A 284 -6.46 -9.83 2.58
C VAL A 284 -7.32 -10.50 3.66
N ASN A 285 -8.48 -11.07 3.28
CA ASN A 285 -9.34 -11.80 4.22
C ASN A 285 -8.65 -13.05 4.79
N ASN A 286 -8.04 -13.88 3.93
CA ASN A 286 -7.41 -15.12 4.39
C ASN A 286 -6.15 -14.86 5.22
N ILE A 287 -5.32 -13.88 4.87
CA ILE A 287 -4.17 -13.44 5.67
C ILE A 287 -4.66 -13.01 7.06
N THR A 288 -5.62 -12.08 7.11
CA THR A 288 -6.14 -11.54 8.37
C THR A 288 -6.78 -12.64 9.24
N ALA A 289 -7.61 -13.48 8.65
CA ALA A 289 -8.32 -14.52 9.39
C ALA A 289 -7.41 -15.68 9.85
N SER A 290 -6.24 -15.85 9.22
CA SER A 290 -5.25 -16.89 9.56
C SER A 290 -4.28 -16.46 10.68
N LEU A 291 -4.42 -15.24 11.21
CA LEU A 291 -3.53 -14.75 12.27
C LEU A 291 -3.66 -15.58 13.56
N PRO A 292 -2.56 -15.73 14.32
CA PRO A 292 -2.55 -16.52 15.54
C PRO A 292 -3.64 -16.09 16.54
N ASN A 293 -4.15 -17.04 17.30
CA ASN A 293 -5.13 -16.83 18.37
C ASN A 293 -6.42 -16.09 17.93
N ASN A 294 -6.77 -16.15 16.65
CA ASN A 294 -7.90 -15.42 16.07
C ASN A 294 -7.81 -13.89 16.24
N MET A 295 -6.61 -13.34 16.35
CA MET A 295 -6.39 -11.92 16.58
C MET A 295 -6.61 -11.05 15.34
N GLY A 296 -6.75 -11.62 14.15
CA GLY A 296 -7.23 -10.91 12.96
C GLY A 296 -8.75 -10.89 12.94
N LEU A 297 -9.37 -9.76 13.19
CA LEU A 297 -10.81 -9.69 13.46
C LEU A 297 -11.67 -9.40 12.24
N GLY A 298 -11.12 -8.81 11.17
CA GLY A 298 -11.93 -8.50 10.00
C GLY A 298 -11.24 -7.61 8.97
N VAL A 299 -11.95 -7.42 7.87
CA VAL A 299 -11.52 -6.60 6.73
C VAL A 299 -12.67 -5.71 6.32
N TYR A 300 -12.38 -4.43 6.04
CA TYR A 300 -13.31 -3.45 5.49
C TYR A 300 -12.82 -2.99 4.11
N TYR A 301 -13.72 -3.01 3.15
CA TYR A 301 -13.48 -2.40 1.83
C TYR A 301 -13.83 -0.91 1.89
N TRP A 302 -12.96 -0.06 1.34
CA TRP A 302 -13.18 1.39 1.34
C TRP A 302 -13.95 1.83 0.11
N GLU A 303 -15.10 2.49 0.33
CA GLU A 303 -16.01 3.05 -0.69
C GLU A 303 -16.40 2.06 -1.81
N PRO A 304 -16.92 0.86 -1.47
CA PRO A 304 -17.27 -0.15 -2.46
C PRO A 304 -18.47 0.21 -3.34
N LEU A 305 -19.36 1.06 -2.86
CA LEU A 305 -20.62 1.41 -3.55
C LEU A 305 -20.46 2.56 -4.55
N CYS A 306 -19.27 3.12 -4.70
CA CYS A 306 -18.98 4.10 -5.72
C CYS A 306 -19.28 3.56 -7.13
N VAL A 307 -19.96 4.37 -7.93
CA VAL A 307 -20.27 4.08 -9.33
C VAL A 307 -19.50 5.07 -10.21
N PRO A 308 -18.90 4.61 -11.31
CA PRO A 308 -18.20 5.49 -12.24
C PRO A 308 -19.02 6.70 -12.63
N ASN A 309 -18.42 7.86 -12.51
CA ASN A 309 -19.01 9.14 -12.90
C ASN A 309 -18.11 9.81 -13.93
N ASN A 310 -18.52 9.83 -15.17
CA ASN A 310 -17.73 10.33 -16.32
C ASN A 310 -17.23 11.80 -16.17
N SER A 311 -17.64 12.50 -15.14
CA SER A 311 -17.25 13.90 -14.92
C SER A 311 -16.21 14.12 -13.83
N GLU A 312 -15.99 13.16 -12.91
CA GLU A 312 -15.17 13.36 -11.71
C GLU A 312 -13.87 12.54 -11.71
N GLY A 313 -13.85 11.38 -12.40
CA GLY A 313 -12.67 10.51 -12.38
C GLY A 313 -12.30 9.99 -10.97
N GLY A 314 -11.02 9.68 -10.76
CA GLY A 314 -10.50 9.31 -9.44
C GLY A 314 -11.00 7.96 -8.92
N TRP A 315 -11.23 7.87 -7.61
CA TRP A 315 -11.59 6.62 -6.93
C TRP A 315 -12.87 5.96 -7.48
N SER A 316 -13.91 6.75 -7.68
CA SER A 316 -15.20 6.26 -8.16
C SER A 316 -15.15 5.61 -9.54
N GLU A 317 -14.13 5.95 -10.34
CA GLU A 317 -14.01 5.49 -11.73
C GLU A 317 -13.74 3.97 -11.84
N ASN A 318 -12.94 3.40 -10.93
CA ASN A 318 -12.53 2.01 -11.06
C ASN A 318 -12.32 1.23 -9.76
N MET A 319 -12.60 1.81 -8.58
CA MET A 319 -12.33 1.15 -7.29
C MET A 319 -13.56 0.52 -6.64
N GLY A 320 -14.79 0.93 -7.02
CA GLY A 320 -16.02 0.32 -6.51
C GLY A 320 -16.19 -1.15 -6.90
N ILE A 321 -17.15 -1.83 -6.26
CA ILE A 321 -17.54 -3.22 -6.62
C ILE A 321 -18.79 -3.24 -7.52
N LEU A 322 -19.21 -2.07 -7.99
CA LEU A 322 -20.33 -1.89 -8.90
C LEU A 322 -19.81 -1.46 -10.27
N ASP A 323 -20.45 -1.96 -11.32
CA ASP A 323 -20.19 -1.47 -12.68
C ASP A 323 -20.83 -0.09 -12.92
N GLU A 324 -20.64 0.47 -14.11
CA GLU A 324 -21.18 1.78 -14.52
C GLU A 324 -22.72 1.85 -14.52
N THR A 325 -23.41 0.72 -14.41
CA THR A 325 -24.88 0.63 -14.33
C THR A 325 -25.39 0.48 -12.90
N GLY A 326 -24.48 0.45 -11.91
CA GLY A 326 -24.77 0.20 -10.50
C GLY A 326 -25.02 -1.27 -10.16
N ARG A 327 -24.62 -2.20 -11.05
CA ARG A 327 -24.76 -3.64 -10.86
C ARG A 327 -23.53 -4.21 -10.14
N VAL A 328 -23.74 -5.12 -9.18
CA VAL A 328 -22.63 -5.82 -8.49
C VAL A 328 -21.78 -6.62 -9.46
N MET A 329 -20.50 -6.65 -9.20
CA MET A 329 -19.51 -7.46 -9.94
C MET A 329 -19.06 -8.67 -9.14
N GLU A 330 -18.31 -9.58 -9.80
CA GLU A 330 -17.80 -10.83 -9.22
C GLU A 330 -17.07 -10.65 -7.88
N SER A 331 -16.46 -9.48 -7.65
CA SER A 331 -15.77 -9.14 -6.41
C SER A 331 -16.66 -9.14 -5.16
N VAL A 332 -17.99 -8.97 -5.31
CA VAL A 332 -18.92 -9.00 -4.17
C VAL A 332 -18.90 -10.36 -3.45
N HIS A 333 -18.59 -11.45 -4.16
CA HIS A 333 -18.49 -12.79 -3.58
C HIS A 333 -17.34 -12.97 -2.58
N ALA A 334 -16.38 -12.04 -2.53
CA ALA A 334 -15.35 -12.05 -1.50
C ALA A 334 -15.92 -11.82 -0.08
N PHE A 335 -17.10 -11.22 0.04
CA PHE A 335 -17.80 -11.02 1.32
C PHE A 335 -18.59 -12.25 1.81
N GLU A 336 -18.77 -13.27 0.97
CA GLU A 336 -19.28 -14.58 1.40
C GLU A 336 -18.26 -15.37 2.24
N PHE A 337 -17.06 -14.80 2.42
CA PHE A 337 -15.97 -15.34 3.21
C PHE A 337 -16.42 -15.83 4.59
N SER A 338 -15.86 -16.96 5.01
CA SER A 338 -16.08 -17.53 6.34
C SER A 338 -14.76 -18.02 6.93
N ARG A 339 -14.47 -17.62 8.18
CA ARG A 339 -13.31 -18.14 8.92
C ARG A 339 -13.33 -19.66 9.05
N ARG A 340 -14.49 -20.30 9.00
CA ARG A 340 -14.64 -21.76 9.06
C ARG A 340 -14.25 -22.44 7.72
N GLN A 341 -14.18 -21.69 6.65
CA GLN A 341 -13.86 -22.15 5.31
C GLN A 341 -12.69 -21.35 4.75
N LEU A 342 -11.58 -21.32 5.51
CA LEU A 342 -10.37 -20.63 5.07
C LEU A 342 -9.79 -21.30 3.82
N ARG A 343 -9.50 -20.50 2.83
CA ARG A 343 -8.75 -20.88 1.62
C ARG A 343 -7.23 -20.68 1.81
N ALA A 344 -6.80 -20.56 3.06
CA ALA A 344 -5.44 -20.19 3.44
C ALA A 344 -4.36 -20.98 2.72
N LYS A 345 -4.59 -22.29 2.50
CA LYS A 345 -3.66 -23.19 1.80
C LYS A 345 -3.99 -23.42 0.34
N GLU A 346 -4.93 -22.70 -0.24
CA GLU A 346 -5.13 -22.67 -1.67
C GLU A 346 -4.16 -21.68 -2.33
N ALA A 347 -3.70 -22.02 -3.54
CA ALA A 347 -2.83 -21.16 -4.31
C ALA A 347 -3.61 -19.94 -4.83
N GLY A 348 -3.17 -18.76 -4.43
CA GLY A 348 -3.73 -17.49 -4.91
C GLY A 348 -3.01 -16.96 -6.16
N LYS A 349 -1.70 -17.27 -6.29
CA LYS A 349 -0.87 -16.81 -7.41
C LYS A 349 0.32 -17.74 -7.62
N VAL A 350 0.63 -18.04 -8.88
CA VAL A 350 1.92 -18.61 -9.28
C VAL A 350 2.75 -17.50 -9.90
N TYR A 351 4.01 -17.43 -9.52
CA TYR A 351 4.95 -16.50 -10.13
C TYR A 351 5.65 -17.13 -11.30
N GLU A 352 5.55 -16.50 -12.45
CA GLU A 352 6.23 -16.94 -13.67
C GLU A 352 7.75 -16.80 -13.47
N PRO A 353 8.55 -17.77 -13.98
CA PRO A 353 10.00 -17.63 -14.04
C PRO A 353 10.42 -16.43 -14.92
N ASP A 354 11.64 -15.95 -14.70
CA ASP A 354 12.25 -14.97 -15.60
C ASP A 354 12.29 -15.50 -17.03
N ILE A 355 12.31 -14.57 -17.99
CA ILE A 355 12.44 -14.89 -19.42
C ILE A 355 13.77 -15.62 -19.65
N ILE A 356 13.70 -16.87 -20.11
CA ILE A 356 14.88 -17.64 -20.49
C ILE A 356 15.37 -17.16 -21.86
N LYS A 357 16.55 -16.57 -21.93
CA LYS A 357 17.19 -16.15 -23.19
C LYS A 357 18.22 -17.21 -23.60
N ILE A 358 18.13 -17.69 -24.82
CA ILE A 358 19.05 -18.67 -25.40
C ILE A 358 19.47 -18.25 -26.80
N LEU A 359 20.61 -18.78 -27.27
CA LEU A 359 21.01 -18.68 -28.67
C LEU A 359 20.22 -19.65 -29.54
N GLU A 360 20.11 -19.31 -30.84
CA GLU A 360 19.52 -20.22 -31.82
C GLU A 360 20.22 -21.60 -31.81
N GLY A 361 19.42 -22.66 -31.70
CA GLY A 361 19.90 -24.04 -31.58
C GLY A 361 20.30 -24.52 -30.20
N GLU A 362 20.37 -23.63 -29.19
CA GLU A 362 20.56 -24.03 -27.80
C GLU A 362 19.25 -24.56 -27.20
N ARG A 363 19.37 -25.34 -26.11
CA ARG A 363 18.21 -25.84 -25.35
C ARG A 363 18.01 -24.99 -24.10
N PRO A 364 16.77 -24.50 -23.85
CA PRO A 364 16.49 -23.79 -22.60
C PRO A 364 16.57 -24.71 -21.40
N VAL A 365 17.10 -24.19 -20.30
CA VAL A 365 17.09 -24.85 -18.99
C VAL A 365 15.97 -24.26 -18.18
N PHE A 366 14.91 -25.03 -18.00
CA PHE A 366 13.74 -24.60 -17.22
C PHE A 366 13.99 -24.80 -15.73
N PRO A 367 13.45 -23.91 -14.85
CA PRO A 367 13.52 -24.12 -13.42
C PRO A 367 12.74 -25.37 -13.01
N GLU A 368 13.28 -26.13 -12.08
CA GLU A 368 12.62 -27.31 -11.52
C GLU A 368 11.45 -26.97 -10.60
N LYS A 369 11.43 -25.74 -10.06
CA LYS A 369 10.43 -25.25 -9.12
C LYS A 369 9.98 -23.85 -9.45
N VAL A 370 8.71 -23.57 -9.16
CA VAL A 370 8.13 -22.24 -9.25
C VAL A 370 7.62 -21.77 -7.89
N PRO A 371 7.73 -20.47 -7.57
CA PRO A 371 7.16 -19.92 -6.34
C PRO A 371 5.64 -19.81 -6.47
N VAL A 372 4.96 -20.20 -5.41
CA VAL A 372 3.49 -20.15 -5.28
C VAL A 372 3.13 -19.40 -4.03
N LEU A 373 2.35 -18.35 -4.19
CA LEU A 373 1.79 -17.57 -3.09
C LEU A 373 0.40 -18.12 -2.73
N PHE A 374 0.26 -18.53 -1.50
CA PHE A 374 -1.00 -19.02 -0.95
C PHE A 374 -1.84 -17.88 -0.39
N PHE A 375 -3.15 -18.06 -0.29
CA PHE A 375 -4.04 -17.01 0.19
C PHE A 375 -3.75 -16.53 1.62
N ASP A 376 -3.07 -17.33 2.44
CA ASP A 376 -2.61 -16.88 3.77
C ASP A 376 -1.32 -16.01 3.73
N GLY A 377 -0.85 -15.66 2.54
CA GLY A 377 0.37 -14.87 2.35
C GLY A 377 1.67 -15.68 2.49
N THR A 378 1.60 -17.02 2.64
CA THR A 378 2.79 -17.88 2.63
C THR A 378 3.28 -18.10 1.20
N LEU A 379 4.60 -18.09 1.03
CA LEU A 379 5.26 -18.38 -0.23
C LEU A 379 5.97 -19.72 -0.14
N GLU A 380 5.69 -20.63 -1.07
CA GLU A 380 6.35 -21.93 -1.15
C GLU A 380 6.84 -22.19 -2.56
N LYS A 381 7.94 -22.95 -2.70
CA LYS A 381 8.40 -23.45 -4.02
C LYS A 381 7.76 -24.80 -4.28
N ARG A 382 7.14 -24.97 -5.45
CA ARG A 382 6.51 -26.21 -5.92
C ARG A 382 7.27 -26.76 -7.12
N ASP A 383 7.48 -28.07 -7.15
CA ASP A 383 8.03 -28.74 -8.32
C ASP A 383 7.13 -28.53 -9.54
N VAL A 384 7.72 -28.33 -10.71
CA VAL A 384 7.00 -28.06 -11.94
C VAL A 384 7.46 -29.00 -13.07
N VAL A 385 6.52 -29.49 -13.84
CA VAL A 385 6.75 -30.26 -15.05
C VAL A 385 6.39 -29.41 -16.26
N TRP A 386 7.38 -29.12 -17.10
CA TRP A 386 7.22 -28.29 -18.28
C TRP A 386 6.80 -29.12 -19.51
N GLN A 387 5.84 -28.62 -20.26
CA GLN A 387 5.37 -29.23 -21.51
C GLN A 387 6.19 -28.71 -22.69
N ILE A 388 7.39 -29.25 -22.89
CA ILE A 388 8.33 -28.78 -23.90
C ILE A 388 7.90 -29.32 -25.28
N PRO A 389 7.49 -28.45 -26.23
CA PRO A 389 6.84 -28.91 -27.47
C PRO A 389 7.80 -29.39 -28.56
N GLN A 390 9.10 -29.08 -28.43
CA GLN A 390 10.06 -29.28 -29.53
C GLN A 390 11.49 -29.46 -29.04
N ASP A 391 12.32 -30.10 -29.89
CA ASP A 391 13.74 -30.30 -29.60
C ASP A 391 14.66 -29.23 -30.21
N THR A 392 14.16 -28.46 -31.18
CA THR A 392 14.92 -27.39 -31.86
C THR A 392 14.29 -26.03 -31.60
N TRP A 393 15.13 -25.05 -31.32
CA TRP A 393 14.72 -23.70 -30.98
C TRP A 393 15.23 -22.71 -32.02
N GLU A 394 14.29 -22.21 -32.84
CA GLU A 394 14.55 -21.18 -33.86
C GLU A 394 14.36 -19.78 -33.24
N LEU A 395 14.86 -18.76 -33.93
CA LEU A 395 14.69 -17.37 -33.51
C LEU A 395 13.21 -17.02 -33.29
N GLY A 396 12.90 -16.45 -32.09
CA GLY A 396 11.54 -16.04 -31.75
C GLY A 396 11.24 -16.12 -30.26
N GLU A 397 9.97 -15.85 -29.95
CA GLU A 397 9.44 -15.92 -28.59
C GLU A 397 8.52 -17.12 -28.43
N TYR A 398 8.68 -17.84 -27.35
CA TYR A 398 7.89 -19.02 -27.02
C TYR A 398 7.31 -18.89 -25.62
N VAL A 399 6.07 -19.34 -25.43
CA VAL A 399 5.45 -19.49 -24.11
C VAL A 399 5.26 -20.97 -23.84
N ILE A 400 5.95 -21.46 -22.82
CA ILE A 400 5.93 -22.88 -22.46
C ILE A 400 5.07 -23.05 -21.22
N SER A 401 4.04 -23.89 -21.35
CA SER A 401 3.16 -24.25 -20.24
C SER A 401 3.82 -25.27 -19.32
N GLY A 402 3.48 -25.21 -18.03
CA GLY A 402 3.91 -26.17 -17.02
C GLY A 402 2.77 -26.49 -16.06
N GLU A 403 2.96 -27.57 -15.30
CA GLU A 403 2.07 -28.00 -14.22
C GLU A 403 2.86 -28.04 -12.91
N ALA A 404 2.49 -27.21 -11.97
CA ALA A 404 3.10 -27.21 -10.65
C ALA A 404 2.40 -28.23 -9.72
N GLN A 405 3.19 -28.97 -8.94
CA GLN A 405 2.69 -30.06 -8.10
C GLN A 405 1.62 -29.59 -7.09
N GLY A 406 0.41 -30.12 -7.22
CA GLY A 406 -0.71 -29.82 -6.33
C GLY A 406 -1.28 -28.41 -6.46
N ILE A 407 -1.04 -27.76 -7.62
CA ILE A 407 -1.49 -26.39 -7.89
C ILE A 407 -2.38 -26.41 -9.13
N ASP A 408 -3.59 -25.88 -9.00
CA ASP A 408 -4.60 -25.83 -10.06
C ASP A 408 -4.60 -24.46 -10.80
N LEU A 409 -3.48 -23.76 -10.78
CA LEU A 409 -3.29 -22.50 -11.49
C LEU A 409 -2.34 -22.71 -12.68
N PRO A 410 -2.56 -22.00 -13.82
CA PRO A 410 -1.67 -22.07 -14.95
C PRO A 410 -0.27 -21.60 -14.60
N VAL A 411 0.72 -22.29 -15.12
CA VAL A 411 2.15 -21.95 -14.99
C VAL A 411 2.72 -21.81 -16.38
N CYS A 412 3.37 -20.69 -16.65
CA CYS A 412 4.02 -20.41 -17.92
C CYS A 412 5.46 -19.95 -17.74
N CYS A 413 6.31 -20.28 -18.70
CA CYS A 413 7.67 -19.75 -18.81
C CYS A 413 7.88 -19.18 -20.21
N LYS A 414 8.39 -17.96 -20.31
CA LYS A 414 8.74 -17.35 -21.60
C LYS A 414 10.17 -17.72 -21.97
N VAL A 415 10.36 -18.14 -23.22
CA VAL A 415 11.69 -18.40 -23.79
C VAL A 415 11.88 -17.46 -24.98
N MET A 416 12.98 -16.75 -25.01
CA MET A 416 13.37 -15.87 -26.11
C MET A 416 14.63 -16.43 -26.77
N VAL A 417 14.51 -16.85 -28.01
CA VAL A 417 15.62 -17.33 -28.82
C VAL A 417 16.18 -16.18 -29.62
N VAL A 418 17.43 -15.85 -29.42
CA VAL A 418 18.11 -14.68 -30.03
C VAL A 418 19.36 -15.10 -30.78
N LYS A 419 19.80 -14.28 -31.74
CA LYS A 419 21.09 -14.50 -32.46
C LYS A 419 22.28 -14.29 -31.57
N GLU A 420 22.15 -13.39 -30.59
CA GLU A 420 23.23 -12.96 -29.71
C GLU A 420 22.65 -12.59 -28.33
N ILE A 421 23.28 -13.05 -27.26
CA ILE A 421 22.96 -12.63 -25.88
C ILE A 421 24.01 -11.63 -25.48
N PRO A 422 23.70 -10.33 -25.38
CA PRO A 422 24.66 -9.33 -24.94
C PRO A 422 25.13 -9.65 -23.51
N GLN A 423 26.40 -9.94 -23.34
CA GLN A 423 27.03 -10.06 -22.01
C GLN A 423 27.47 -8.66 -21.59
N LYS A 424 26.70 -8.01 -20.74
CA LYS A 424 27.09 -6.74 -20.11
C LYS A 424 27.65 -7.05 -18.73
N GLU A 425 28.98 -6.97 -18.58
CA GLU A 425 29.62 -7.09 -17.27
C GLU A 425 29.33 -5.85 -16.42
N ASN A 426 28.70 -6.04 -15.25
CA ASN A 426 28.50 -4.95 -14.32
C ASN A 426 29.78 -4.65 -13.53
N LEU A 427 30.36 -3.48 -13.71
CA LEU A 427 31.56 -3.03 -13.04
C LEU A 427 31.32 -2.53 -11.60
N ILE A 428 30.06 -2.25 -11.24
CA ILE A 428 29.68 -1.84 -9.88
C ILE A 428 29.82 -3.02 -8.92
N LYS A 429 30.56 -2.81 -7.87
CA LYS A 429 30.69 -3.78 -6.76
C LYS A 429 29.64 -3.50 -5.70
N ASN A 430 29.10 -4.58 -5.07
CA ASN A 430 28.05 -4.45 -4.07
C ASN A 430 26.85 -3.63 -4.58
N SER A 431 26.43 -3.93 -5.81
CA SER A 431 25.38 -3.19 -6.57
C SER A 431 23.99 -3.27 -5.93
N ASN A 432 23.74 -4.28 -5.10
CA ASN A 432 22.48 -4.55 -4.40
C ASN A 432 22.59 -4.39 -2.87
N TRP A 433 23.60 -3.66 -2.40
CA TRP A 433 23.76 -3.32 -0.98
C TRP A 433 23.86 -4.51 -0.01
N GLU A 434 24.23 -5.69 -0.47
CA GLU A 434 24.33 -6.91 0.36
C GLU A 434 25.29 -6.76 1.54
N SER A 435 26.30 -5.90 1.37
CA SER A 435 27.31 -5.58 2.39
C SER A 435 27.21 -4.12 2.85
N GLY A 436 26.02 -3.53 2.86
CA GLY A 436 25.80 -2.14 3.26
C GLY A 436 26.59 -1.17 2.37
N PHE A 437 27.34 -0.23 2.95
CA PHE A 437 28.18 0.72 2.21
C PHE A 437 29.57 0.17 1.81
N ALA A 438 29.86 -1.11 2.00
CA ALA A 438 31.11 -1.66 1.53
C ALA A 438 31.30 -1.38 0.03
N GLN A 439 32.45 -0.80 -0.35
CA GLN A 439 32.78 -0.34 -1.71
C GLN A 439 32.10 0.99 -2.15
N TRP A 440 31.25 1.59 -1.32
CA TRP A 440 30.60 2.86 -1.62
C TRP A 440 31.08 3.96 -0.68
N GLU A 441 31.26 5.16 -1.23
CA GLU A 441 31.49 6.39 -0.48
C GLU A 441 30.17 7.10 -0.27
N LYS A 442 29.93 7.53 0.98
CA LYS A 442 28.72 8.29 1.35
C LYS A 442 29.12 9.62 1.96
N GLU A 443 28.66 10.70 1.38
CA GLU A 443 28.77 12.05 1.92
C GLU A 443 27.35 12.58 2.19
N GLN A 444 27.13 13.17 3.37
CA GLN A 444 25.83 13.76 3.72
C GLN A 444 26.02 15.06 4.50
N SER A 445 25.15 16.03 4.23
CA SER A 445 25.21 17.36 4.83
C SER A 445 24.79 17.38 6.29
N ASP A 446 24.02 16.39 6.75
CA ASP A 446 23.42 16.35 8.07
C ASP A 446 23.34 14.91 8.59
N ALA A 447 23.68 14.73 9.87
CA ALA A 447 23.60 13.43 10.54
C ALA A 447 22.16 12.92 10.70
N SER A 448 21.14 13.79 10.57
CA SER A 448 19.74 13.40 10.63
C SER A 448 19.23 12.70 9.38
N VAL A 449 20.01 12.62 8.30
CA VAL A 449 19.67 11.76 7.14
C VAL A 449 19.79 10.31 7.59
N TRP A 450 18.65 9.67 7.73
CA TRP A 450 18.59 8.28 8.08
C TRP A 450 18.73 7.41 6.83
N VAL A 451 19.58 6.39 6.91
CA VAL A 451 19.84 5.46 5.81
C VAL A 451 19.75 4.04 6.34
N GLN A 452 18.98 3.22 5.67
CA GLN A 452 18.81 1.81 6.00
C GLN A 452 18.82 0.93 4.74
N PHE A 453 19.22 -0.33 4.90
CA PHE A 453 19.18 -1.33 3.85
C PHE A 453 18.04 -2.29 4.11
N PHE A 454 17.16 -2.46 3.11
CA PHE A 454 15.98 -3.32 3.20
C PHE A 454 15.99 -4.40 2.14
N PRO A 455 15.56 -5.62 2.47
CA PRO A 455 15.16 -6.56 1.46
C PRO A 455 13.85 -6.08 0.81
N GLU A 456 13.92 -5.64 -0.43
CA GLU A 456 12.73 -5.31 -1.25
C GLU A 456 12.41 -6.46 -2.20
N TYR A 457 11.15 -6.84 -2.23
CA TYR A 457 10.68 -7.87 -3.14
C TYR A 457 10.42 -7.28 -4.53
N GLU A 458 10.73 -8.03 -5.58
CA GLU A 458 10.40 -7.64 -6.94
C GLU A 458 8.96 -7.99 -7.28
N HIS A 459 8.31 -7.18 -8.09
CA HIS A 459 7.01 -7.44 -8.64
C HIS A 459 7.07 -7.56 -10.17
N PRO A 460 6.50 -8.62 -10.77
CA PRO A 460 5.94 -9.80 -10.12
C PRO A 460 7.06 -10.67 -9.53
N PHE A 461 6.82 -11.18 -8.35
CA PHE A 461 7.77 -12.04 -7.66
C PHE A 461 8.08 -13.29 -8.51
N PRO A 462 9.35 -13.75 -8.70
CA PRO A 462 9.80 -14.86 -7.87
C PRO A 462 11.28 -14.78 -7.41
N ALA A 463 11.94 -13.67 -7.58
CA ALA A 463 13.33 -13.57 -7.17
C ALA A 463 13.48 -13.48 -5.64
N PRO A 464 14.61 -13.89 -5.06
CA PRO A 464 14.90 -13.54 -3.68
C PRO A 464 14.88 -12.01 -3.53
N PRO A 465 14.54 -11.49 -2.36
CA PRO A 465 14.53 -10.05 -2.14
C PRO A 465 15.89 -9.46 -2.48
N ILE A 466 15.86 -8.34 -3.21
CA ILE A 466 17.05 -7.55 -3.50
C ILE A 466 17.11 -6.44 -2.47
N ASN A 467 18.24 -6.28 -1.79
CA ASN A 467 18.39 -5.18 -0.87
C ASN A 467 18.32 -3.85 -1.61
N ALA A 468 17.49 -2.96 -1.08
CA ALA A 468 17.44 -1.57 -1.48
C ALA A 468 18.04 -0.69 -0.38
N LEU A 469 18.77 0.35 -0.78
CA LEU A 469 19.12 1.42 0.12
C LEU A 469 17.93 2.36 0.21
N ARG A 470 17.42 2.57 1.41
CA ARG A 470 16.44 3.60 1.71
C ARG A 470 17.09 4.74 2.46
N PHE A 471 16.74 5.95 2.12
CA PHE A 471 17.06 7.15 2.89
C PHE A 471 15.79 7.92 3.22
N GLU A 472 15.86 8.64 4.32
CA GLU A 472 14.80 9.54 4.79
C GLU A 472 15.43 10.66 5.60
N ALA A 473 14.88 11.87 5.52
CA ALA A 473 15.36 13.01 6.28
C ALA A 473 14.19 13.87 6.77
N PRO A 474 14.23 14.36 8.03
CA PRO A 474 13.18 15.20 8.62
C PRO A 474 13.30 16.67 8.22
N LYS A 475 14.35 17.08 7.53
CA LYS A 475 14.63 18.46 7.09
C LYS A 475 15.41 18.45 5.78
N ASN A 476 15.61 19.64 5.17
CA ASN A 476 16.38 19.77 3.94
C ASN A 476 17.78 19.14 4.09
N PHE A 477 18.19 18.39 3.12
CA PHE A 477 19.43 17.62 3.14
C PHE A 477 20.09 17.52 1.78
N VAL A 478 21.37 17.18 1.81
CA VAL A 478 22.13 16.73 0.63
C VAL A 478 22.81 15.43 0.99
N ILE A 479 22.66 14.41 0.16
CA ILE A 479 23.39 13.15 0.24
C ILE A 479 23.98 12.81 -1.11
N SER A 480 25.24 12.34 -1.13
CA SER A 480 25.91 11.81 -2.31
C SER A 480 26.41 10.41 -2.01
N ILE A 481 26.13 9.48 -2.90
CA ILE A 481 26.54 8.09 -2.78
C ILE A 481 27.24 7.72 -4.08
N SER A 482 28.51 7.33 -4.01
CA SER A 482 29.33 7.11 -5.18
C SER A 482 30.31 5.95 -5.04
N GLN A 483 30.80 5.46 -6.17
CA GLN A 483 31.83 4.44 -6.25
C GLN A 483 32.87 4.83 -7.31
N GLN A 484 34.14 4.60 -7.00
CA GLN A 484 35.23 4.72 -7.95
C GLN A 484 35.43 3.41 -8.70
N ILE A 485 35.43 3.49 -10.03
CA ILE A 485 35.55 2.33 -10.92
C ILE A 485 36.75 2.51 -11.83
N GLU A 486 37.60 1.50 -11.90
CA GLU A 486 38.72 1.47 -12.83
C GLU A 486 38.27 0.94 -14.19
N ILE A 487 38.34 1.78 -15.21
CA ILE A 487 38.06 1.45 -16.60
C ILE A 487 39.34 0.93 -17.25
N THR A 488 39.32 -0.32 -17.66
CA THR A 488 40.44 -0.99 -18.34
C THR A 488 40.26 -1.06 -19.86
N LYS A 489 39.02 -0.99 -20.34
CA LYS A 489 38.66 -1.03 -21.77
C LYS A 489 38.03 0.29 -22.18
N GLU A 490 38.59 0.94 -23.19
CA GLU A 490 38.07 2.18 -23.76
C GLU A 490 36.75 1.93 -24.52
N GLY A 491 35.75 2.77 -24.31
CA GLY A 491 34.45 2.63 -24.98
C GLY A 491 33.34 3.48 -24.36
N TYR A 492 32.13 3.28 -24.87
CA TYR A 492 30.91 3.90 -24.33
C TYR A 492 30.32 3.06 -23.20
N TYR A 493 30.01 3.69 -22.09
CA TYR A 493 29.48 3.07 -20.89
C TYR A 493 28.12 3.65 -20.54
N THR A 494 27.26 2.85 -19.93
CA THR A 494 25.98 3.25 -19.37
C THR A 494 25.94 2.99 -17.89
N LEU A 495 25.58 4.00 -17.08
CA LEU A 495 25.24 3.86 -15.68
C LEU A 495 23.72 3.74 -15.55
N GLN A 496 23.26 2.78 -14.78
CA GLN A 496 21.84 2.48 -14.57
C GLN A 496 21.55 2.29 -13.10
N VAL A 497 20.37 2.72 -12.64
CA VAL A 497 19.85 2.49 -11.30
C VAL A 497 18.34 2.30 -11.34
N GLU A 498 17.81 1.43 -10.49
CA GLU A 498 16.38 1.44 -10.16
C GLU A 498 16.15 2.35 -8.95
N TYR A 499 15.24 3.31 -9.11
CA TYR A 499 14.90 4.29 -8.07
C TYR A 499 13.39 4.39 -7.89
N LYS A 500 12.96 4.57 -6.63
CA LYS A 500 11.58 4.83 -6.21
C LYS A 500 11.57 5.83 -5.06
N GLY A 501 10.66 6.79 -5.06
CA GLY A 501 10.58 7.77 -3.96
C GLY A 501 9.59 8.89 -4.22
N ALA A 502 9.46 9.78 -3.24
CA ALA A 502 8.57 10.92 -3.33
C ALA A 502 9.01 11.90 -4.43
N ASP A 503 8.04 12.33 -5.24
CA ASP A 503 8.20 13.43 -6.19
C ASP A 503 7.54 14.69 -5.60
N THR A 504 8.35 15.60 -5.12
CA THR A 504 7.89 16.87 -4.56
C THR A 504 8.60 18.05 -5.22
N THR A 505 8.03 19.23 -5.10
CA THR A 505 8.69 20.46 -5.59
C THR A 505 10.00 20.70 -4.83
N ASN A 506 11.04 21.16 -5.55
CA ASN A 506 12.40 21.43 -5.04
C ASN A 506 13.24 20.18 -4.71
N VAL A 507 12.97 19.05 -5.35
CA VAL A 507 13.82 17.87 -5.30
C VAL A 507 14.77 17.90 -6.51
N GLU A 508 16.06 17.75 -6.26
CA GLU A 508 17.08 17.53 -7.29
C GLU A 508 17.75 16.19 -7.02
N ILE A 509 17.58 15.25 -7.93
CA ILE A 509 18.22 13.94 -7.90
C ILE A 509 18.96 13.76 -9.19
N ASP A 510 20.29 13.65 -9.11
CA ASP A 510 21.17 13.52 -10.25
C ASP A 510 21.91 12.19 -10.21
N LEU A 511 21.63 11.32 -11.17
CA LEU A 511 22.47 10.14 -11.46
C LEU A 511 23.65 10.61 -12.29
N PHE A 512 24.88 10.30 -11.92
CA PHE A 512 26.05 10.89 -12.56
C PHE A 512 27.19 9.91 -12.85
N VAL A 513 27.92 10.22 -13.92
CA VAL A 513 29.22 9.65 -14.26
C VAL A 513 30.24 10.79 -14.40
N LYS A 514 31.28 10.78 -13.59
CA LYS A 514 32.37 11.75 -13.61
C LYS A 514 33.66 11.09 -14.11
N THR A 515 34.11 11.53 -15.27
CA THR A 515 35.44 11.20 -15.83
C THR A 515 36.43 12.28 -15.45
N ALA A 516 37.71 12.13 -15.82
CA ALA A 516 38.71 13.16 -15.62
C ALA A 516 38.35 14.49 -16.32
N ASP A 517 37.69 14.39 -17.48
CA ASP A 517 37.47 15.54 -18.38
C ASP A 517 36.01 16.05 -18.36
N LYS A 518 35.05 15.24 -17.85
CA LYS A 518 33.62 15.53 -17.99
C LYS A 518 32.78 14.97 -16.87
N LEU A 519 31.73 15.70 -16.49
CA LEU A 519 30.62 15.23 -15.72
C LEU A 519 29.41 15.07 -16.64
N GLN A 520 28.78 13.89 -16.64
CA GLN A 520 27.49 13.62 -17.30
C GLN A 520 26.48 13.21 -16.24
N GLU A 521 25.30 13.82 -16.31
CA GLU A 521 24.24 13.65 -15.33
C GLU A 521 22.91 13.42 -16.03
N THR A 522 22.05 12.66 -15.38
CA THR A 522 20.64 12.50 -15.73
C THR A 522 19.81 12.82 -14.49
N LYS A 523 18.84 13.72 -14.64
CA LYS A 523 17.89 14.02 -13.57
C LYS A 523 16.90 12.87 -13.40
N ILE A 524 16.71 12.45 -12.16
CA ILE A 524 15.71 11.47 -11.77
C ILE A 524 14.43 12.22 -11.37
N HIS A 525 13.31 11.86 -12.00
CA HIS A 525 11.97 12.30 -11.63
C HIS A 525 11.25 11.06 -11.09
N PRO A 526 11.31 10.82 -9.77
CA PRO A 526 10.85 9.57 -9.18
C PRO A 526 9.33 9.46 -9.21
N THR A 527 8.85 8.22 -9.20
CA THR A 527 7.46 7.89 -8.88
C THR A 527 7.39 7.24 -7.50
N GLU A 528 6.37 7.58 -6.70
CA GLU A 528 6.22 7.01 -5.36
C GLU A 528 5.87 5.51 -5.38
N HIS A 529 5.33 5.03 -6.48
CA HIS A 529 4.60 3.76 -6.52
C HIS A 529 5.36 2.64 -7.24
N ALA A 530 6.31 2.97 -8.11
CA ALA A 530 7.01 1.98 -8.92
C ALA A 530 8.52 2.16 -8.89
N TRP A 531 9.25 1.06 -9.09
CA TRP A 531 10.66 1.09 -9.39
C TRP A 531 10.84 1.47 -10.87
N ASP A 532 11.42 2.63 -11.12
CA ASP A 532 11.75 3.09 -12.46
C ASP A 532 13.26 3.02 -12.69
N ILE A 533 13.63 2.73 -13.94
CA ILE A 533 15.03 2.63 -14.35
C ILE A 533 15.47 3.98 -14.90
N TYR A 534 16.57 4.50 -14.35
CA TYR A 534 17.20 5.73 -14.79
C TYR A 534 18.61 5.47 -15.26
N GLU A 535 19.05 6.16 -16.31
CA GLU A 535 20.30 5.88 -16.99
C GLU A 535 21.06 7.17 -17.33
N VAL A 536 22.40 7.11 -17.17
CA VAL A 536 23.33 8.02 -17.85
C VAL A 536 23.95 7.24 -19.01
N ASN A 537 23.44 7.49 -20.20
CA ASN A 537 23.74 6.68 -21.37
C ASN A 537 24.96 7.16 -22.16
N MET A 538 25.66 6.23 -22.77
CA MET A 538 26.70 6.49 -23.80
C MET A 538 27.81 7.43 -23.32
N VAL A 539 28.32 7.23 -22.11
CA VAL A 539 29.45 7.99 -21.59
C VAL A 539 30.75 7.44 -22.16
N TRP A 540 31.47 8.24 -22.89
CA TRP A 540 32.77 7.84 -23.40
C TRP A 540 33.82 7.82 -22.28
N CYS A 541 34.38 6.64 -22.00
CA CYS A 541 35.40 6.43 -20.99
C CYS A 541 36.69 5.90 -21.64
N LYS A 542 37.81 6.56 -21.35
CA LYS A 542 39.16 6.03 -21.62
C LYS A 542 39.59 5.12 -20.46
N ALA A 543 40.71 4.43 -20.60
CA ALA A 543 41.33 3.70 -19.49
C ALA A 543 41.72 4.71 -18.39
N GLN A 544 40.92 4.79 -17.32
CA GLN A 544 41.03 5.75 -16.21
C GLN A 544 40.14 5.32 -15.05
N THR A 545 40.34 5.92 -13.89
CA THR A 545 39.35 5.84 -12.80
C THR A 545 38.20 6.81 -13.07
N VAL A 546 36.96 6.33 -13.04
CA VAL A 546 35.73 7.14 -13.11
C VAL A 546 34.97 7.06 -11.80
N THR A 547 34.24 8.13 -11.46
CA THR A 547 33.33 8.11 -10.31
C THR A 547 31.89 8.04 -10.84
N VAL A 548 31.15 7.05 -10.36
CA VAL A 548 29.72 6.88 -10.68
C VAL A 548 28.89 6.98 -9.41
N GLY A 549 27.69 7.54 -9.49
CA GLY A 549 26.87 7.67 -8.30
C GLY A 549 25.60 8.45 -8.48
N ILE A 550 24.97 8.75 -7.36
CA ILE A 550 23.76 9.55 -7.26
C ILE A 550 23.95 10.66 -6.22
N ARG A 551 23.46 11.84 -6.53
CA ARG A 551 23.41 12.99 -5.62
C ARG A 551 21.97 13.44 -5.46
N ILE A 552 21.56 13.69 -4.23
CA ILE A 552 20.20 14.08 -3.87
C ILE A 552 20.29 15.34 -3.04
N SER A 553 19.57 16.39 -3.46
CA SER A 553 19.35 17.63 -2.71
C SER A 553 17.85 17.86 -2.63
N ALA A 554 17.30 17.78 -1.43
CA ALA A 554 15.86 17.70 -1.26
C ALA A 554 15.36 18.30 0.05
N PRO A 555 14.06 18.71 0.11
CA PRO A 555 13.33 18.90 1.36
C PRO A 555 13.16 17.54 2.07
N PRO A 556 12.44 17.49 3.22
CA PRO A 556 12.10 16.23 3.87
C PRO A 556 11.38 15.28 2.90
N ILE A 557 12.07 14.24 2.49
CA ILE A 557 11.53 13.17 1.62
C ILE A 557 12.16 11.83 1.97
N TYR A 558 11.55 10.76 1.49
CA TYR A 558 12.17 9.44 1.42
C TYR A 558 12.45 9.03 -0.03
N GLY A 559 13.41 8.17 -0.20
CA GLY A 559 13.69 7.53 -1.47
C GLY A 559 14.39 6.19 -1.28
N MET A 560 14.31 5.37 -2.30
CA MET A 560 14.91 4.03 -2.33
C MET A 560 15.64 3.81 -3.65
N MET A 561 16.77 3.10 -3.59
CA MET A 561 17.56 2.78 -4.77
C MET A 561 18.14 1.37 -4.68
N ARG A 562 18.23 0.71 -5.84
CA ARG A 562 18.79 -0.64 -5.96
C ARG A 562 19.31 -0.91 -7.37
N LYS A 563 19.94 -2.07 -7.57
CA LYS A 563 20.40 -2.56 -8.88
C LYS A 563 21.25 -1.55 -9.65
N PHE A 564 22.21 -0.94 -8.99
CA PHE A 564 23.19 -0.15 -9.70
C PHE A 564 23.98 -0.99 -10.69
N SER A 565 24.10 -0.55 -11.91
CA SER A 565 24.96 -1.20 -12.90
C SER A 565 25.71 -0.17 -13.76
N PHE A 566 26.97 -0.46 -14.02
CA PHE A 566 27.80 0.32 -14.94
C PHE A 566 28.51 -0.66 -15.87
N PHE A 567 28.21 -0.57 -17.15
CA PHE A 567 28.65 -1.56 -18.14
C PHE A 567 29.06 -0.90 -19.46
N LEU A 568 29.97 -1.58 -20.17
CA LEU A 568 30.39 -1.22 -21.52
C LEU A 568 29.25 -1.49 -22.51
N GLU A 569 28.88 -0.49 -23.30
CA GLU A 569 27.96 -0.66 -24.41
C GLU A 569 28.69 -1.24 -25.62
N GLU A 570 28.15 -2.30 -26.20
CA GLU A 570 28.65 -2.78 -27.48
C GLU A 570 28.13 -1.86 -28.60
N MET A 571 29.03 -1.23 -29.32
CA MET A 571 28.65 -0.51 -30.52
C MET A 571 28.18 -1.52 -31.57
N ARG A 572 26.91 -1.45 -31.96
CA ARG A 572 26.48 -2.11 -33.20
C ARG A 572 27.19 -1.45 -34.35
N GLU A 573 28.04 -2.19 -35.09
CA GLU A 573 28.59 -1.77 -36.36
C GLU A 573 27.48 -1.56 -37.42
#